data_1809e3857e6c01c360ae4384aefbfde8
#
_entry.id   1809e3857e6c01c360ae4384aefbfde8
#
_cell.length_a   1.000
_cell.length_b   1.000
_cell.length_c   1.000
_cell.angle_alpha   90.00
_cell.angle_beta   90.00
_cell.angle_gamma   90.00
#
_symmetry.space_group_name_H-M   'P 1'
#
loop_
_entity.id
_entity.type
_entity.pdbx_description
1 polymer ?
#
loop_
_entity_poly.entity_id
_entity_poly.type
_entity_poly.pdbx_seq_one_letter_code
_entity_poly.pdbx_strand_id
1 'polypeptide(L)'
;MTAKEMAMQTITMDAAKAHIGFLASDELRGRKAGTNDSKVAAQYIKSQLRQWGIAPLADKYEQPFSAYSMEWQKKKPYYVEPDSVAKLKGMTHRKLNMYNILGMIPGKKTDEYVIVGAHFDHVGYDPDLDGDQIYNGADDNASGVSAVLQIAKAFVESKTVPERNIIFAFWDGEELGLLGSKYFVQTCQFIDQVKGYLNFDMIGRNNKPENPAYMVYFYTAAHTAFGDWLKEDIQRYGLNLDPSYRAWDNPVGGSDNGSFAKKGIPIIWYHTDGHPDYHQPGDEACKINYEKTRDITRAAFLNVWNLANVESY
;
A
#
# COMPACT_ATOMS: atom_id res chain seq x y z
N MET A 1 -2.18 29.28 5.96
CA MET A 1 -2.09 27.82 5.77
C MET A 1 -1.73 27.15 7.09
N THR A 2 -2.46 26.13 7.49
CA THR A 2 -2.15 25.30 8.67
C THR A 2 -0.96 24.38 8.37
N ALA A 3 -0.34 23.79 9.41
CA ALA A 3 0.71 22.78 9.23
C ALA A 3 0.24 21.60 8.35
N LYS A 4 -1.00 21.15 8.53
CA LYS A 4 -1.64 20.12 7.70
C LYS A 4 -1.71 20.52 6.22
N GLU A 5 -2.15 21.73 5.93
CA GLU A 5 -2.27 22.23 4.55
C GLU A 5 -0.89 22.40 3.89
N MET A 6 0.10 22.90 4.62
CA MET A 6 1.47 23.02 4.12
C MET A 6 2.06 21.63 3.82
N ALA A 7 1.87 20.66 4.70
CA ALA A 7 2.31 19.30 4.52
C ALA A 7 1.65 18.65 3.30
N MET A 8 0.33 18.81 3.12
CA MET A 8 -0.39 18.30 1.95
C MET A 8 0.19 18.83 0.63
N GLN A 9 0.65 20.08 0.59
CA GLN A 9 1.24 20.69 -0.62
C GLN A 9 2.59 20.07 -1.00
N THR A 10 3.26 19.36 -0.09
CA THR A 10 4.50 18.63 -0.42
C THR A 10 4.25 17.39 -1.27
N ILE A 11 3.01 16.96 -1.39
CA ILE A 11 2.58 15.85 -2.26
C ILE A 11 2.43 16.39 -3.68
N THR A 12 3.29 15.93 -4.59
CA THR A 12 3.43 16.48 -5.94
C THR A 12 3.43 15.40 -7.03
N MET A 13 3.12 15.81 -8.25
CA MET A 13 3.23 14.94 -9.42
C MET A 13 4.69 14.53 -9.70
N ASP A 14 5.64 15.43 -9.51
CA ASP A 14 7.04 15.16 -9.79
C ASP A 14 7.61 14.10 -8.83
N ALA A 15 7.21 14.14 -7.56
CA ALA A 15 7.56 13.09 -6.61
C ALA A 15 6.94 11.73 -7.01
N ALA A 16 5.67 11.73 -7.45
CA ALA A 16 5.03 10.52 -7.96
C ALA A 16 5.76 9.95 -9.19
N LYS A 17 6.14 10.82 -10.16
CA LYS A 17 6.93 10.42 -11.34
C LYS A 17 8.27 9.82 -10.95
N ALA A 18 8.95 10.39 -9.96
CA ALA A 18 10.24 9.88 -9.49
C ALA A 18 10.11 8.49 -8.84
N HIS A 19 9.16 8.31 -7.92
CA HIS A 19 8.94 7.04 -7.24
C HIS A 19 8.44 5.96 -8.20
N ILE A 20 7.41 6.24 -8.99
CA ILE A 20 6.83 5.29 -9.95
C ILE A 20 7.84 4.97 -11.04
N GLY A 21 8.53 5.98 -11.57
CA GLY A 21 9.54 5.80 -12.61
C GLY A 21 10.67 4.88 -12.19
N PHE A 22 11.11 4.96 -10.93
CA PHE A 22 12.11 4.02 -10.40
C PHE A 22 11.52 2.62 -10.21
N LEU A 23 10.40 2.50 -9.48
CA LEU A 23 9.83 1.21 -9.10
C LEU A 23 9.30 0.41 -10.29
N ALA A 24 8.79 1.09 -11.31
CA ALA A 24 8.28 0.47 -12.54
C ALA A 24 9.29 0.47 -13.70
N SER A 25 10.57 0.71 -13.41
CA SER A 25 11.61 0.65 -14.43
C SER A 25 11.93 -0.78 -14.85
N ASP A 26 12.45 -0.95 -16.06
CA ASP A 26 12.84 -2.26 -16.59
C ASP A 26 13.96 -2.91 -15.77
N GLU A 27 14.81 -2.10 -15.14
CA GLU A 27 15.92 -2.56 -14.29
C GLU A 27 15.43 -3.37 -13.08
N LEU A 28 14.22 -3.11 -12.60
CA LEU A 28 13.61 -3.88 -11.52
C LEU A 28 12.86 -5.13 -12.01
N ARG A 29 12.82 -5.39 -13.30
CA ARG A 29 12.30 -6.62 -13.93
C ARG A 29 11.00 -7.12 -13.31
N GLY A 30 10.07 -6.21 -13.01
CA GLY A 30 8.79 -6.51 -12.39
C GLY A 30 8.86 -6.93 -10.92
N ARG A 31 9.97 -6.71 -10.22
CA ARG A 31 10.17 -6.83 -8.75
C ARG A 31 9.40 -7.97 -8.08
N LYS A 32 9.49 -9.17 -8.67
CA LYS A 32 8.80 -10.37 -8.17
C LYS A 32 9.24 -10.70 -6.76
N ALA A 33 8.28 -11.00 -5.89
CA ALA A 33 8.52 -11.37 -4.50
C ALA A 33 9.55 -12.50 -4.37
N GLY A 34 10.46 -12.36 -3.40
CA GLY A 34 11.53 -13.34 -3.15
C GLY A 34 12.70 -13.30 -4.10
N THR A 35 12.76 -12.37 -5.03
CA THR A 35 13.89 -12.17 -5.97
C THR A 35 14.81 -11.02 -5.53
N ASN A 36 15.97 -10.90 -6.19
CA ASN A 36 16.83 -9.74 -5.98
C ASN A 36 16.18 -8.43 -6.45
N ASP A 37 15.30 -8.49 -7.44
CA ASP A 37 14.62 -7.32 -7.99
C ASP A 37 13.68 -6.70 -6.94
N SER A 38 12.91 -7.52 -6.20
CA SER A 38 12.10 -7.04 -5.08
C SER A 38 12.95 -6.49 -3.93
N LYS A 39 14.16 -7.06 -3.71
CA LYS A 39 15.09 -6.53 -2.71
C LYS A 39 15.62 -5.14 -3.08
N VAL A 40 15.84 -4.87 -4.36
CA VAL A 40 16.24 -3.53 -4.85
C VAL A 40 15.10 -2.54 -4.60
N ALA A 41 13.85 -2.90 -4.90
CA ALA A 41 12.69 -2.08 -4.58
C ALA A 41 12.60 -1.78 -3.07
N ALA A 42 12.80 -2.80 -2.22
CA ALA A 42 12.82 -2.63 -0.77
C ALA A 42 13.94 -1.70 -0.29
N GLN A 43 15.15 -1.78 -0.87
CA GLN A 43 16.26 -0.87 -0.56
C GLN A 43 15.94 0.58 -0.95
N TYR A 44 15.28 0.77 -2.09
CA TYR A 44 14.81 2.09 -2.49
C TYR A 44 13.87 2.69 -1.44
N ILE A 45 12.84 1.94 -1.05
CA ILE A 45 11.86 2.36 -0.03
C ILE A 45 12.58 2.74 1.29
N LYS A 46 13.47 1.87 1.77
CA LYS A 46 14.24 2.14 2.98
C LYS A 46 15.10 3.40 2.88
N SER A 47 15.71 3.63 1.72
CA SER A 47 16.54 4.82 1.49
C SER A 47 15.74 6.11 1.63
N GLN A 48 14.49 6.10 1.14
CA GLN A 48 13.58 7.23 1.26
C GLN A 48 13.19 7.47 2.73
N LEU A 49 12.78 6.43 3.45
CA LEU A 49 12.44 6.54 4.88
C LEU A 49 13.61 7.08 5.71
N ARG A 50 14.84 6.57 5.46
CA ARG A 50 16.06 7.05 6.13
C ARG A 50 16.35 8.52 5.80
N GLN A 51 16.22 8.91 4.55
CA GLN A 51 16.45 10.29 4.11
C GLN A 51 15.56 11.28 4.87
N TRP A 52 14.33 10.88 5.17
CA TRP A 52 13.40 11.72 5.91
C TRP A 52 13.45 11.55 7.43
N GLY A 53 14.36 10.73 7.94
CA GLY A 53 14.52 10.51 9.38
C GLY A 53 13.38 9.71 10.02
N ILE A 54 12.63 8.95 9.24
CA ILE A 54 11.58 8.06 9.76
C ILE A 54 12.27 6.81 10.33
N ALA A 55 12.02 6.53 11.60
CA ALA A 55 12.59 5.36 12.27
C ALA A 55 11.96 4.06 11.79
N PRO A 56 12.67 2.92 11.86
CA PRO A 56 12.05 1.62 11.68
C PRO A 56 11.04 1.33 12.80
N LEU A 57 10.03 0.50 12.53
CA LEU A 57 9.05 0.07 13.54
C LEU A 57 9.70 -0.74 14.69
N ALA A 58 10.74 -1.51 14.39
CA ALA A 58 11.49 -2.32 15.34
C ALA A 58 12.99 -1.98 15.20
N ASP A 59 13.89 -2.95 15.48
CA ASP A 59 15.34 -2.72 15.36
C ASP A 59 15.80 -2.36 13.95
N LYS A 60 15.07 -2.79 12.94
CA LYS A 60 15.31 -2.53 11.50
C LYS A 60 13.99 -2.41 10.74
N TYR A 61 14.08 -1.83 9.53
CA TYR A 61 12.90 -1.65 8.67
C TYR A 61 12.31 -2.98 8.18
N GLU A 62 13.16 -3.98 7.98
CA GLU A 62 12.76 -5.28 7.48
C GLU A 62 12.09 -6.13 8.55
N GLN A 63 10.88 -6.61 8.23
CA GLN A 63 10.23 -7.71 8.93
C GLN A 63 10.36 -8.96 8.06
N PRO A 64 11.37 -9.82 8.32
CA PRO A 64 11.58 -11.03 7.52
C PRO A 64 10.51 -12.07 7.79
N PHE A 65 10.10 -12.77 6.74
CA PHE A 65 9.19 -13.91 6.83
C PHE A 65 9.42 -14.90 5.70
N SER A 66 8.88 -16.10 5.87
CA SER A 66 8.93 -17.14 4.86
C SER A 66 7.53 -17.65 4.54
N ALA A 67 7.26 -17.86 3.27
CA ALA A 67 6.07 -18.53 2.81
C ALA A 67 6.43 -19.89 2.22
N TYR A 68 5.50 -20.84 2.31
CA TYR A 68 5.70 -22.23 1.91
C TYR A 68 4.62 -22.65 0.93
N SER A 69 4.99 -23.50 -0.05
CA SER A 69 4.09 -24.04 -1.06
C SER A 69 4.41 -25.49 -1.32
N MET A 70 3.41 -26.25 -1.77
CA MET A 70 3.62 -27.63 -2.22
C MET A 70 4.39 -27.63 -3.55
N GLU A 71 5.36 -28.54 -3.69
CA GLU A 71 6.21 -28.63 -4.88
C GLU A 71 5.42 -29.04 -6.14
N TRP A 72 4.37 -29.83 -5.99
CA TRP A 72 3.69 -30.56 -7.06
C TRP A 72 2.50 -29.85 -7.72
N GLN A 73 2.07 -28.67 -7.23
CA GLN A 73 0.91 -27.98 -7.79
C GLN A 73 1.27 -27.05 -8.94
N LYS A 74 0.56 -27.12 -10.06
CA LYS A 74 0.73 -26.22 -11.23
C LYS A 74 0.43 -24.75 -10.88
N LYS A 75 -0.62 -24.49 -10.11
CA LYS A 75 -0.85 -23.21 -9.40
C LYS A 75 -0.40 -23.42 -7.98
N LYS A 76 0.63 -22.73 -7.55
CA LYS A 76 1.33 -22.93 -6.29
C LYS A 76 0.89 -21.84 -5.29
N PRO A 77 -0.21 -22.02 -4.54
CA PRO A 77 -0.51 -21.10 -3.47
C PRO A 77 0.60 -21.18 -2.42
N TYR A 78 1.08 -20.03 -1.99
CA TYR A 78 1.98 -19.91 -0.88
C TYR A 78 1.19 -19.63 0.41
N TYR A 79 1.69 -20.12 1.52
CA TYR A 79 1.06 -20.02 2.83
C TYR A 79 2.03 -19.44 3.86
N VAL A 80 1.52 -18.61 4.72
CA VAL A 80 2.20 -18.06 5.91
C VAL A 80 1.47 -18.44 7.20
N GLU A 81 0.27 -19.00 7.09
CA GLU A 81 -0.55 -19.44 8.21
C GLU A 81 0.14 -20.62 8.94
N PRO A 82 0.29 -20.57 10.29
CA PRO A 82 1.09 -21.53 11.05
C PRO A 82 0.71 -22.99 10.81
N ASP A 83 -0.57 -23.30 10.77
CA ASP A 83 -1.05 -24.69 10.58
C ASP A 83 -0.71 -25.22 9.17
N SER A 84 -0.88 -24.40 8.15
CA SER A 84 -0.51 -24.72 6.77
C SER A 84 1.00 -24.92 6.63
N VAL A 85 1.78 -24.01 7.22
CA VAL A 85 3.24 -24.07 7.23
C VAL A 85 3.74 -25.32 7.95
N ALA A 86 3.16 -25.70 9.09
CA ALA A 86 3.54 -26.90 9.82
C ALA A 86 3.33 -28.19 8.98
N LYS A 87 2.17 -28.27 8.29
CA LYS A 87 1.89 -29.38 7.37
C LYS A 87 2.88 -29.45 6.20
N LEU A 88 3.15 -28.31 5.56
CA LEU A 88 4.03 -28.22 4.40
C LEU A 88 5.48 -28.57 4.75
N LYS A 89 5.97 -28.18 5.93
CA LYS A 89 7.33 -28.53 6.40
C LYS A 89 7.54 -30.03 6.57
N GLY A 90 6.48 -30.80 6.81
CA GLY A 90 6.51 -32.25 6.88
C GLY A 90 6.52 -32.95 5.52
N MET A 91 6.49 -32.22 4.42
CA MET A 91 6.40 -32.73 3.05
C MET A 91 7.47 -32.06 2.19
N THR A 92 7.66 -32.56 0.95
CA THR A 92 8.46 -31.85 -0.04
C THR A 92 7.79 -30.50 -0.36
N HIS A 93 8.49 -29.40 -0.12
CA HIS A 93 7.94 -28.06 -0.22
C HIS A 93 8.91 -27.09 -0.87
N ARG A 94 8.37 -25.98 -1.35
CA ARG A 94 9.13 -24.80 -1.73
C ARG A 94 9.05 -23.77 -0.60
N LYS A 95 10.14 -23.07 -0.40
CA LYS A 95 10.24 -21.98 0.58
C LYS A 95 10.64 -20.71 -0.15
N LEU A 96 9.94 -19.62 0.13
CA LEU A 96 10.22 -18.30 -0.37
C LEU A 96 10.49 -17.35 0.80
N ASN A 97 11.64 -16.67 0.77
CA ASN A 97 12.01 -15.71 1.81
C ASN A 97 11.72 -14.29 1.31
N MET A 98 10.98 -13.55 2.12
CA MET A 98 10.52 -12.19 1.82
C MET A 98 10.66 -11.31 3.03
N TYR A 99 10.40 -10.02 2.89
CA TYR A 99 10.30 -9.12 4.03
C TYR A 99 9.45 -7.88 3.73
N ASN A 100 8.57 -7.56 4.67
CA ASN A 100 7.90 -6.28 4.69
C ASN A 100 8.89 -5.18 5.10
N ILE A 101 8.63 -3.97 4.65
CA ILE A 101 9.37 -2.77 5.09
C ILE A 101 8.43 -1.91 5.93
N LEU A 102 8.84 -1.61 7.16
CA LEU A 102 8.00 -0.93 8.14
C LEU A 102 8.75 0.25 8.77
N GLY A 103 8.19 1.45 8.59
CA GLY A 103 8.65 2.66 9.27
C GLY A 103 7.57 3.21 10.20
N MET A 104 7.92 4.03 11.17
CA MET A 104 6.98 4.60 12.12
C MET A 104 7.31 6.04 12.48
N ILE A 105 6.29 6.88 12.55
CA ILE A 105 6.32 8.16 13.24
C ILE A 105 5.60 7.98 14.58
N PRO A 106 6.29 8.18 15.73
CA PRO A 106 5.66 8.03 17.03
C PRO A 106 4.65 9.13 17.31
N GLY A 107 3.54 8.75 17.93
CA GLY A 107 2.50 9.63 18.43
C GLY A 107 2.61 9.89 19.93
N LYS A 108 1.69 10.73 20.45
CA LYS A 108 1.59 10.99 21.88
C LYS A 108 1.01 9.82 22.66
N LYS A 109 0.06 9.09 22.06
CA LYS A 109 -0.52 7.84 22.60
C LYS A 109 0.34 6.68 22.14
N THR A 110 1.07 6.08 23.05
CA THR A 110 2.05 5.02 22.73
C THR A 110 1.44 3.64 22.48
N ASP A 111 0.17 3.47 22.79
CA ASP A 111 -0.62 2.24 22.71
C ASP A 111 -1.75 2.30 21.66
N GLU A 112 -1.77 3.31 20.82
CA GLU A 112 -2.71 3.42 19.70
C GLU A 112 -1.94 3.60 18.38
N TYR A 113 -2.34 2.87 17.35
CA TYR A 113 -1.68 2.84 16.05
C TYR A 113 -2.67 3.04 14.92
N VAL A 114 -2.22 3.70 13.86
CA VAL A 114 -2.84 3.67 12.55
C VAL A 114 -1.80 3.26 11.53
N ILE A 115 -2.23 2.54 10.49
CA ILE A 115 -1.32 1.99 9.48
C ILE A 115 -1.77 2.47 8.11
N VAL A 116 -0.83 2.92 7.30
CA VAL A 116 -1.03 3.18 5.87
C VAL A 116 -0.07 2.32 5.08
N GLY A 117 -0.57 1.62 4.06
CA GLY A 117 0.22 0.62 3.38
C GLY A 117 -0.10 0.42 1.90
N ALA A 118 0.87 -0.18 1.23
CA ALA A 118 0.78 -0.66 -0.15
C ALA A 118 1.79 -1.78 -0.36
N HIS A 119 1.48 -2.74 -1.23
CA HIS A 119 2.48 -3.75 -1.60
C HIS A 119 3.47 -3.21 -2.63
N PHE A 120 4.69 -3.70 -2.58
CA PHE A 120 5.75 -3.25 -3.50
C PHE A 120 6.21 -4.33 -4.48
N ASP A 121 5.82 -5.58 -4.27
CA ASP A 121 6.08 -6.66 -5.24
C ASP A 121 5.17 -6.54 -6.47
N HIS A 122 5.58 -7.19 -7.55
CA HIS A 122 4.75 -7.41 -8.73
C HIS A 122 5.07 -8.79 -9.34
N VAL A 123 4.60 -9.07 -10.54
CA VAL A 123 4.61 -10.43 -11.08
C VAL A 123 5.91 -10.85 -11.76
N GLY A 124 6.84 -9.92 -11.98
CA GLY A 124 8.15 -10.22 -12.53
C GLY A 124 8.25 -10.04 -14.05
N TYR A 125 8.90 -10.98 -14.71
CA TYR A 125 9.02 -11.00 -16.18
C TYR A 125 8.80 -12.42 -16.71
N ASP A 126 8.41 -12.50 -17.96
CA ASP A 126 8.19 -13.75 -18.66
C ASP A 126 9.04 -13.77 -19.96
N PRO A 127 10.13 -14.58 -20.00
CA PRO A 127 11.02 -14.64 -21.16
C PRO A 127 10.38 -15.31 -22.37
N ASP A 128 9.24 -15.98 -22.21
CA ASP A 128 8.54 -16.67 -23.30
C ASP A 128 7.56 -15.75 -24.05
N LEU A 129 7.37 -14.51 -23.58
CA LEU A 129 6.54 -13.53 -24.29
C LEU A 129 7.28 -12.93 -25.50
N ASP A 130 6.55 -12.77 -26.59
CA ASP A 130 7.00 -11.97 -27.73
C ASP A 130 6.86 -10.48 -27.42
N GLY A 131 7.89 -9.69 -27.74
CA GLY A 131 7.90 -8.25 -27.50
C GLY A 131 8.29 -7.89 -26.08
N ASP A 132 7.46 -7.12 -25.41
CA ASP A 132 7.71 -6.71 -24.02
C ASP A 132 7.47 -7.87 -23.06
N GLN A 133 8.51 -8.20 -22.29
CA GLN A 133 8.55 -9.36 -21.39
C GLN A 133 8.48 -8.95 -19.91
N ILE A 134 8.53 -7.64 -19.61
CA ILE A 134 8.63 -7.13 -18.24
C ILE A 134 7.27 -6.59 -17.79
N TYR A 135 6.79 -7.11 -16.69
CA TYR A 135 5.59 -6.60 -16.02
C TYR A 135 6.01 -5.47 -15.09
N ASN A 136 6.04 -4.24 -15.61
CA ASN A 136 6.57 -3.08 -14.87
C ASN A 136 5.73 -2.70 -13.65
N GLY A 137 4.42 -2.94 -13.68
CA GLY A 137 3.55 -2.72 -12.53
C GLY A 137 3.54 -1.28 -12.05
N ALA A 138 3.39 -0.32 -12.98
CA ALA A 138 3.39 1.10 -12.62
C ALA A 138 2.16 1.48 -11.81
N ASP A 139 0.98 0.99 -12.21
CA ASP A 139 -0.24 1.16 -11.45
C ASP A 139 -0.34 0.11 -10.34
N ASP A 140 -0.02 -1.12 -10.65
CA ASP A 140 -0.03 -2.26 -9.73
C ASP A 140 1.41 -2.64 -9.28
N ASN A 141 1.93 -2.16 -8.18
CA ASN A 141 1.37 -1.16 -7.30
C ASN A 141 2.42 -0.08 -6.95
N ALA A 142 3.27 0.30 -7.93
CA ALA A 142 4.20 1.40 -7.73
C ALA A 142 3.45 2.72 -7.42
N SER A 143 2.25 2.90 -7.98
CA SER A 143 1.38 4.03 -7.68
C SER A 143 1.03 4.12 -6.19
N GLY A 144 0.64 3.01 -5.59
CA GLY A 144 0.34 2.93 -4.16
C GLY A 144 1.57 3.13 -3.27
N VAL A 145 2.70 2.54 -3.62
CA VAL A 145 3.98 2.74 -2.90
C VAL A 145 4.39 4.21 -2.93
N SER A 146 4.26 4.87 -4.07
CA SER A 146 4.51 6.31 -4.20
C SER A 146 3.63 7.13 -3.26
N ALA A 147 2.35 6.78 -3.14
CA ALA A 147 1.42 7.47 -2.23
C ALA A 147 1.85 7.32 -0.76
N VAL A 148 2.18 6.11 -0.30
CA VAL A 148 2.64 5.87 1.08
C VAL A 148 3.92 6.66 1.38
N LEU A 149 4.90 6.65 0.46
CA LEU A 149 6.15 7.41 0.60
C LEU A 149 5.89 8.91 0.70
N GLN A 150 5.04 9.47 -0.15
CA GLN A 150 4.73 10.89 -0.12
C GLN A 150 3.97 11.30 1.14
N ILE A 151 3.04 10.47 1.63
CA ILE A 151 2.33 10.69 2.88
C ILE A 151 3.31 10.66 4.05
N ALA A 152 4.25 9.72 4.08
CA ALA A 152 5.28 9.64 5.11
C ALA A 152 6.11 10.93 5.17
N LYS A 153 6.59 11.40 4.00
CA LYS A 153 7.31 12.68 3.89
C LYS A 153 6.46 13.85 4.36
N ALA A 154 5.18 13.92 3.96
CA ALA A 154 4.29 15.01 4.33
C ALA A 154 4.10 15.09 5.86
N PHE A 155 3.97 13.97 6.56
CA PHE A 155 3.92 13.97 8.02
C PHE A 155 5.20 14.51 8.67
N VAL A 156 6.37 14.16 8.15
CA VAL A 156 7.65 14.72 8.60
C VAL A 156 7.68 16.24 8.38
N GLU A 157 7.29 16.70 7.19
CA GLU A 157 7.27 18.11 6.83
C GLU A 157 6.24 18.94 7.61
N SER A 158 5.20 18.29 8.14
CA SER A 158 4.22 18.96 9.00
C SER A 158 4.82 19.46 10.31
N LYS A 159 5.92 18.86 10.77
CA LYS A 159 6.60 19.12 12.05
C LYS A 159 5.65 19.03 13.26
N THR A 160 4.58 18.26 13.13
CA THR A 160 3.60 18.02 14.21
C THR A 160 3.75 16.59 14.73
N VAL A 161 3.52 16.41 16.02
CA VAL A 161 3.45 15.07 16.62
C VAL A 161 1.99 14.62 16.57
N PRO A 162 1.67 13.51 15.88
CA PRO A 162 0.30 13.01 15.83
C PRO A 162 -0.15 12.48 17.20
N GLU A 163 -1.46 12.33 17.39
CA GLU A 163 -1.97 11.71 18.63
C GLU A 163 -1.66 10.20 18.67
N ARG A 164 -1.81 9.49 17.54
CA ARG A 164 -1.51 8.04 17.41
C ARG A 164 -0.21 7.81 16.66
N ASN A 165 0.45 6.71 16.96
CA ASN A 165 1.58 6.23 16.15
C ASN A 165 1.12 5.96 14.72
N ILE A 166 1.91 6.38 13.73
CA ILE A 166 1.63 6.13 12.32
C ILE A 166 2.67 5.16 11.77
N ILE A 167 2.23 4.00 11.33
CA ILE A 167 3.07 3.00 10.66
C ILE A 167 2.91 3.14 9.16
N PHE A 168 4.03 3.27 8.45
CA PHE A 168 4.12 3.22 7.00
C PHE A 168 4.59 1.82 6.62
N ALA A 169 3.71 1.07 5.98
CA ALA A 169 3.91 -0.34 5.69
C ALA A 169 3.99 -0.60 4.19
N PHE A 170 5.02 -1.35 3.79
CA PHE A 170 5.23 -1.77 2.42
C PHE A 170 5.30 -3.30 2.43
N TRP A 171 4.27 -3.91 1.84
CA TRP A 171 4.05 -5.35 1.91
C TRP A 171 4.76 -6.07 0.78
N ASP A 172 5.36 -7.23 1.08
CA ASP A 172 5.93 -8.12 0.08
C ASP A 172 5.01 -9.33 -0.13
N GLY A 173 4.95 -9.84 -1.35
CA GLY A 173 4.20 -11.06 -1.67
C GLY A 173 2.69 -10.91 -1.70
N GLU A 174 2.15 -9.72 -1.99
CA GLU A 174 0.72 -9.51 -2.21
C GLU A 174 0.22 -10.35 -3.37
N GLU A 175 0.94 -10.33 -4.49
CA GLU A 175 0.64 -11.03 -5.74
C GLU A 175 0.62 -12.57 -5.61
N LEU A 176 1.17 -13.07 -4.51
CA LEU A 176 1.17 -14.48 -4.16
C LEU A 176 0.10 -14.85 -3.14
N GLY A 177 -0.78 -13.92 -2.78
CA GLY A 177 -1.92 -14.14 -1.89
C GLY A 177 -1.87 -13.36 -0.58
N LEU A 178 -1.54 -12.07 -0.62
CA LEU A 178 -1.51 -11.15 0.54
C LEU A 178 -0.52 -11.59 1.63
N LEU A 179 0.61 -12.20 1.25
CA LEU A 179 1.46 -12.91 2.20
C LEU A 179 2.06 -12.00 3.27
N GLY A 180 2.56 -10.81 2.87
CA GLY A 180 3.18 -9.88 3.79
C GLY A 180 2.22 -9.30 4.81
N SER A 181 1.05 -8.82 4.37
CA SER A 181 0.04 -8.27 5.27
C SER A 181 -0.57 -9.33 6.19
N LYS A 182 -0.80 -10.54 5.68
CA LYS A 182 -1.24 -11.69 6.51
C LYS A 182 -0.23 -12.01 7.60
N TYR A 183 1.06 -12.10 7.23
CA TYR A 183 2.12 -12.38 8.20
C TYR A 183 2.19 -11.30 9.27
N PHE A 184 2.15 -10.03 8.87
CA PHE A 184 2.14 -8.92 9.83
C PHE A 184 0.97 -9.02 10.81
N VAL A 185 -0.25 -9.19 10.30
CA VAL A 185 -1.46 -9.26 11.14
C VAL A 185 -1.43 -10.44 12.11
N GLN A 186 -0.85 -11.58 11.67
CA GLN A 186 -0.74 -12.78 12.52
C GLN A 186 0.31 -12.66 13.63
N THR A 187 1.36 -11.88 13.41
CA THR A 187 2.52 -11.80 14.32
C THR A 187 2.61 -10.50 15.10
N CYS A 188 1.81 -9.50 14.74
CA CYS A 188 1.81 -8.21 15.40
C CYS A 188 1.22 -8.32 16.83
N GLN A 189 2.05 -8.03 17.83
CA GLN A 189 1.64 -8.14 19.24
C GLN A 189 0.68 -7.03 19.68
N PHE A 190 0.62 -5.93 18.95
CA PHE A 190 -0.27 -4.79 19.24
C PHE A 190 -1.42 -4.66 18.22
N ILE A 191 -1.77 -5.75 17.53
CA ILE A 191 -2.80 -5.70 16.47
C ILE A 191 -4.15 -5.16 16.97
N ASP A 192 -4.52 -5.46 18.20
CA ASP A 192 -5.76 -4.99 18.83
C ASP A 192 -5.72 -3.49 19.21
N GLN A 193 -4.56 -2.86 19.14
CA GLN A 193 -4.35 -1.43 19.35
C GLN A 193 -4.37 -0.63 18.04
N VAL A 194 -4.50 -1.30 16.91
CA VAL A 194 -4.61 -0.67 15.58
C VAL A 194 -6.03 -0.14 15.39
N LYS A 195 -6.16 1.17 15.24
CA LYS A 195 -7.45 1.87 15.14
C LYS A 195 -7.97 1.99 13.72
N GLY A 196 -7.10 1.86 12.72
CA GLY A 196 -7.48 1.92 11.32
C GLY A 196 -6.33 1.55 10.38
N TYR A 197 -6.68 1.05 9.22
CA TYR A 197 -5.75 0.73 8.14
C TYR A 197 -6.21 1.39 6.83
N LEU A 198 -5.34 2.15 6.20
CA LEU A 198 -5.57 2.73 4.89
C LEU A 198 -4.67 2.03 3.85
N ASN A 199 -5.30 1.49 2.81
CA ASN A 199 -4.65 0.76 1.73
C ASN A 199 -4.64 1.53 0.43
N PHE A 200 -3.56 1.39 -0.33
CA PHE A 200 -3.50 1.75 -1.74
C PHE A 200 -3.23 0.51 -2.57
N ASP A 201 -4.00 0.37 -3.63
CA ASP A 201 -3.77 -0.64 -4.65
C ASP A 201 -4.37 -0.16 -5.97
N MET A 202 -3.49 0.19 -6.92
CA MET A 202 -3.85 0.70 -8.25
C MET A 202 -4.64 2.02 -8.19
N ILE A 203 -3.92 3.13 -8.08
CA ILE A 203 -4.53 4.49 -7.96
C ILE A 203 -4.19 5.43 -9.13
N GLY A 204 -3.49 4.95 -10.16
CA GLY A 204 -2.91 5.80 -11.19
C GLY A 204 -3.56 5.71 -12.57
N ARG A 205 -4.48 4.78 -12.82
CA ARG A 205 -5.05 4.59 -14.16
C ARG A 205 -6.50 5.07 -14.26
N ASN A 206 -6.91 5.35 -15.50
CA ASN A 206 -8.28 5.73 -15.81
C ASN A 206 -9.08 4.51 -16.28
N ASN A 207 -9.88 3.93 -15.38
CA ASN A 207 -10.84 2.88 -15.73
C ASN A 207 -11.93 3.44 -16.70
N LYS A 208 -12.32 4.70 -16.50
CA LYS A 208 -13.27 5.42 -17.33
C LYS A 208 -12.53 6.53 -18.10
N PRO A 209 -12.15 6.33 -19.37
CA PRO A 209 -11.43 7.34 -20.15
C PRO A 209 -12.17 8.68 -20.27
N GLU A 210 -13.50 8.64 -20.32
CA GLU A 210 -14.39 9.79 -20.37
C GLU A 210 -14.47 10.59 -19.06
N ASN A 211 -14.05 9.96 -17.95
CA ASN A 211 -14.03 10.58 -16.63
C ASN A 211 -12.68 10.33 -15.92
N PRO A 212 -11.65 11.11 -16.24
CA PRO A 212 -10.31 10.93 -15.66
C PRO A 212 -10.24 11.19 -14.15
N ALA A 213 -11.24 11.84 -13.56
CA ALA A 213 -11.35 12.06 -12.12
C ALA A 213 -11.93 10.84 -11.36
N TYR A 214 -12.53 9.89 -12.09
CA TYR A 214 -13.15 8.72 -11.46
C TYR A 214 -12.16 7.89 -10.65
N MET A 215 -12.58 7.54 -9.44
CA MET A 215 -11.87 6.62 -8.55
C MET A 215 -12.85 5.84 -7.67
N VAL A 216 -12.36 4.85 -6.96
CA VAL A 216 -13.13 4.03 -6.05
C VAL A 216 -12.64 4.22 -4.63
N TYR A 217 -13.57 4.36 -3.71
CA TYR A 217 -13.32 4.52 -2.29
C TYR A 217 -14.08 3.48 -1.50
N PHE A 218 -13.39 2.40 -1.12
CA PHE A 218 -13.93 1.40 -0.22
C PHE A 218 -13.68 1.80 1.22
N TYR A 219 -14.65 1.59 2.09
CA TYR A 219 -14.49 1.82 3.52
C TYR A 219 -15.44 0.97 4.35
N THR A 220 -15.07 0.73 5.60
CA THR A 220 -15.91 0.02 6.56
C THR A 220 -17.17 0.82 6.84
N ALA A 221 -18.34 0.29 6.49
CA ALA A 221 -19.62 1.00 6.51
C ALA A 221 -20.05 1.44 7.92
N ALA A 222 -19.66 0.70 8.95
CA ALA A 222 -19.90 1.07 10.36
C ALA A 222 -19.23 2.40 10.77
N HIS A 223 -18.22 2.83 10.01
CA HIS A 223 -17.48 4.08 10.22
C HIS A 223 -17.88 5.13 9.18
N THR A 224 -19.07 5.69 9.30
CA THR A 224 -19.63 6.66 8.33
C THR A 224 -18.77 7.90 8.15
N ALA A 225 -18.03 8.28 9.19
CA ALA A 225 -17.07 9.39 9.14
C ALA A 225 -16.07 9.27 7.98
N PHE A 226 -15.68 8.06 7.59
CA PHE A 226 -14.73 7.85 6.49
C PHE A 226 -15.25 8.39 5.15
N GLY A 227 -16.53 8.14 4.85
CA GLY A 227 -17.16 8.70 3.65
C GLY A 227 -17.33 10.22 3.71
N ASP A 228 -17.70 10.73 4.87
CA ASP A 228 -17.91 12.18 5.07
C ASP A 228 -16.59 12.95 4.98
N TRP A 229 -15.49 12.43 5.54
CA TRP A 229 -14.18 13.06 5.44
C TRP A 229 -13.76 13.27 3.97
N LEU A 230 -13.89 12.24 3.12
CA LEU A 230 -13.49 12.38 1.73
C LEU A 230 -14.35 13.40 0.98
N LYS A 231 -15.67 13.41 1.20
CA LYS A 231 -16.59 14.38 0.59
C LYS A 231 -16.23 15.81 0.97
N GLU A 232 -16.01 16.05 2.26
CA GLU A 232 -15.63 17.37 2.79
C GLU A 232 -14.27 17.83 2.27
N ASP A 233 -13.28 16.92 2.23
CA ASP A 233 -11.92 17.24 1.79
C ASP A 233 -11.86 17.55 0.29
N ILE A 234 -12.58 16.81 -0.55
CA ILE A 234 -12.69 17.12 -1.99
C ILE A 234 -13.22 18.55 -2.18
N GLN A 235 -14.27 18.89 -1.46
CA GLN A 235 -14.92 20.21 -1.57
C GLN A 235 -14.02 21.31 -1.02
N ARG A 236 -13.45 21.10 0.17
CA ARG A 236 -12.64 22.08 0.91
C ARG A 236 -11.33 22.40 0.19
N TYR A 237 -10.67 21.40 -0.37
CA TYR A 237 -9.34 21.55 -0.97
C TYR A 237 -9.35 21.57 -2.50
N GLY A 238 -10.53 21.49 -3.11
CA GLY A 238 -10.69 21.53 -4.57
C GLY A 238 -9.97 20.38 -5.27
N LEU A 239 -10.05 19.17 -4.69
CA LEU A 239 -9.43 18.00 -5.29
C LEU A 239 -10.26 17.54 -6.50
N ASN A 240 -9.60 17.29 -7.62
CA ASN A 240 -10.29 16.86 -8.85
C ASN A 240 -10.51 15.34 -8.82
N LEU A 241 -11.44 14.90 -7.98
CA LEU A 241 -11.80 13.50 -7.79
C LEU A 241 -13.31 13.30 -7.86
N ASP A 242 -13.71 12.19 -8.48
CA ASP A 242 -15.11 11.73 -8.57
C ASP A 242 -15.21 10.31 -8.00
N PRO A 243 -15.37 10.18 -6.66
CA PRO A 243 -15.36 8.88 -6.01
C PRO A 243 -16.64 8.10 -6.17
N SER A 244 -16.52 6.82 -6.53
CA SER A 244 -17.53 5.79 -6.26
C SER A 244 -17.38 5.32 -4.82
N TYR A 245 -18.25 5.77 -3.92
CA TYR A 245 -18.24 5.37 -2.51
C TYR A 245 -18.80 3.97 -2.34
N ARG A 246 -18.01 3.06 -1.79
CA ARG A 246 -18.37 1.65 -1.59
C ARG A 246 -18.20 1.27 -0.12
N ALA A 247 -19.23 1.56 0.66
CA ALA A 247 -19.30 1.17 2.07
C ALA A 247 -19.61 -0.34 2.19
N TRP A 248 -18.87 -1.05 3.03
CA TRP A 248 -19.00 -2.49 3.17
C TRP A 248 -18.59 -2.96 4.58
N ASP A 249 -19.45 -3.78 5.25
CA ASP A 249 -19.16 -4.35 6.56
C ASP A 249 -18.76 -5.83 6.54
N ASN A 250 -18.95 -6.54 5.44
CA ASN A 250 -18.22 -7.80 5.25
C ASN A 250 -16.73 -7.47 5.20
N PRO A 251 -15.81 -8.39 5.59
CA PRO A 251 -14.40 -8.09 5.48
C PRO A 251 -14.07 -7.59 4.08
N VAL A 252 -13.70 -6.32 3.97
CA VAL A 252 -13.42 -5.67 2.69
C VAL A 252 -12.15 -6.28 2.14
N GLY A 253 -12.31 -7.23 1.22
CA GLY A 253 -11.24 -7.98 0.55
C GLY A 253 -10.73 -7.27 -0.70
N GLY A 254 -10.01 -8.02 -1.50
CA GLY A 254 -9.51 -7.60 -2.83
C GLY A 254 -8.05 -7.16 -2.85
N SER A 255 -7.49 -6.75 -1.73
CA SER A 255 -6.09 -6.37 -1.55
C SER A 255 -5.68 -6.55 -0.08
N ASP A 256 -4.54 -6.01 0.35
CA ASP A 256 -4.00 -6.12 1.72
C ASP A 256 -4.95 -5.63 2.82
N ASN A 257 -5.90 -4.77 2.49
CA ASN A 257 -6.96 -4.38 3.43
C ASN A 257 -7.76 -5.58 3.95
N GLY A 258 -7.89 -6.65 3.17
CA GLY A 258 -8.58 -7.88 3.60
C GLY A 258 -7.95 -8.55 4.81
N SER A 259 -6.62 -8.49 4.95
CA SER A 259 -5.91 -9.02 6.11
C SER A 259 -6.31 -8.32 7.41
N PHE A 260 -6.48 -7.00 7.36
CA PHE A 260 -6.87 -6.17 8.50
C PHE A 260 -8.37 -6.24 8.77
N ALA A 261 -9.20 -6.17 7.73
CA ALA A 261 -10.66 -6.23 7.84
C ALA A 261 -11.14 -7.53 8.52
N LYS A 262 -10.47 -8.65 8.25
CA LYS A 262 -10.76 -9.95 8.92
C LYS A 262 -10.53 -9.94 10.43
N LYS A 263 -9.74 -8.98 10.94
CA LYS A 263 -9.52 -8.74 12.37
C LYS A 263 -10.48 -7.71 12.96
N GLY A 264 -11.42 -7.21 12.17
CA GLY A 264 -12.35 -6.17 12.60
C GLY A 264 -11.72 -4.77 12.66
N ILE A 265 -10.54 -4.58 12.08
CA ILE A 265 -9.90 -3.27 12.01
C ILE A 265 -10.60 -2.45 10.92
N PRO A 266 -11.03 -1.21 11.21
CA PRO A 266 -11.64 -0.34 10.21
C PRO A 266 -10.67 -0.06 9.07
N ILE A 267 -11.14 -0.15 7.83
CA ILE A 267 -10.31 0.05 6.64
C ILE A 267 -10.82 1.19 5.76
N ILE A 268 -9.88 1.80 5.05
CA ILE A 268 -10.10 2.63 3.87
C ILE A 268 -9.23 2.04 2.76
N TRP A 269 -9.77 1.89 1.56
CA TRP A 269 -9.01 1.44 0.41
C TRP A 269 -9.27 2.34 -0.80
N TYR A 270 -8.21 3.01 -1.26
CA TYR A 270 -8.18 3.80 -2.48
C TYR A 270 -7.81 2.92 -3.67
N HIS A 271 -8.64 2.99 -4.72
CA HIS A 271 -8.52 2.19 -5.93
C HIS A 271 -9.09 2.96 -7.12
N THR A 272 -8.84 2.53 -8.35
CA THR A 272 -9.41 3.18 -9.55
C THR A 272 -10.14 2.21 -10.47
N ASP A 273 -10.49 1.03 -9.98
CA ASP A 273 -10.96 -0.11 -10.76
C ASP A 273 -9.90 -0.66 -11.74
N GLY A 274 -10.22 -1.75 -12.44
CA GLY A 274 -9.31 -2.39 -13.37
C GLY A 274 -9.12 -1.62 -14.67
N HIS A 275 -8.07 -1.99 -15.40
CA HIS A 275 -7.78 -1.50 -16.74
C HIS A 275 -7.19 -2.64 -17.60
N PRO A 276 -7.14 -2.50 -18.94
CA PRO A 276 -6.70 -3.58 -19.82
C PRO A 276 -5.25 -4.05 -19.61
N ASP A 277 -4.40 -3.19 -19.05
CA ASP A 277 -2.99 -3.51 -18.79
C ASP A 277 -2.76 -4.20 -17.42
N TYR A 278 -3.81 -4.47 -16.65
CA TYR A 278 -3.70 -5.18 -15.36
C TYR A 278 -3.02 -6.54 -15.54
N HIS A 279 -1.95 -6.77 -14.78
CA HIS A 279 -1.09 -7.97 -14.90
C HIS A 279 -0.60 -8.21 -16.34
N GLN A 280 -0.31 -7.14 -17.06
CA GLN A 280 0.27 -7.15 -18.40
C GLN A 280 1.55 -6.30 -18.45
N PRO A 281 2.47 -6.56 -19.39
CA PRO A 281 3.66 -5.71 -19.57
C PRO A 281 3.32 -4.24 -19.85
N GLY A 282 2.13 -3.98 -20.40
CA GLY A 282 1.66 -2.63 -20.72
C GLY A 282 1.30 -1.75 -19.53
N ASP A 283 1.40 -2.23 -18.28
CA ASP A 283 1.24 -1.39 -17.07
C ASP A 283 2.49 -0.55 -16.80
N GLU A 284 2.61 0.52 -17.57
CA GLU A 284 3.77 1.37 -17.73
C GLU A 284 3.61 2.75 -17.06
N ALA A 285 4.74 3.32 -16.59
CA ALA A 285 4.77 4.63 -15.94
C ALA A 285 4.25 5.77 -16.83
N CYS A 286 4.44 5.70 -18.14
CA CYS A 286 3.97 6.71 -19.09
C CYS A 286 2.44 6.76 -19.23
N LYS A 287 1.73 5.73 -18.78
CA LYS A 287 0.26 5.67 -18.83
C LYS A 287 -0.43 6.14 -17.55
N ILE A 288 0.33 6.50 -16.53
CA ILE A 288 -0.22 6.98 -15.24
C ILE A 288 -0.83 8.37 -15.39
N ASN A 289 -2.02 8.56 -14.85
CA ASN A 289 -2.63 9.86 -14.61
C ASN A 289 -2.06 10.48 -13.33
N TYR A 290 -0.98 11.22 -13.46
CA TYR A 290 -0.26 11.79 -12.31
C TYR A 290 -1.05 12.87 -11.56
N GLU A 291 -1.96 13.60 -12.22
CA GLU A 291 -2.85 14.55 -11.55
C GLU A 291 -3.79 13.83 -10.58
N LYS A 292 -4.47 12.79 -11.06
CA LYS A 292 -5.34 11.96 -10.22
C LYS A 292 -4.56 11.28 -9.10
N THR A 293 -3.40 10.71 -9.40
CA THR A 293 -2.53 10.08 -8.40
C THR A 293 -2.14 11.06 -7.30
N ARG A 294 -1.77 12.31 -7.64
CA ARG A 294 -1.50 13.37 -6.67
C ARG A 294 -2.72 13.67 -5.82
N ASP A 295 -3.89 13.87 -6.42
CA ASP A 295 -5.09 14.27 -5.70
C ASP A 295 -5.63 13.14 -4.80
N ILE A 296 -5.56 11.89 -5.25
CA ILE A 296 -5.82 10.71 -4.39
C ILE A 296 -4.85 10.68 -3.22
N THR A 297 -3.56 10.88 -3.45
CA THR A 297 -2.55 10.87 -2.38
C THR A 297 -2.79 11.98 -1.37
N ARG A 298 -3.19 13.18 -1.81
CA ARG A 298 -3.59 14.29 -0.94
C ARG A 298 -4.84 13.97 -0.12
N ALA A 299 -5.87 13.44 -0.75
CA ALA A 299 -7.09 13.00 -0.06
C ALA A 299 -6.78 11.93 1.00
N ALA A 300 -5.96 10.95 0.65
CA ALA A 300 -5.55 9.91 1.58
C ALA A 300 -4.67 10.44 2.73
N PHE A 301 -3.77 11.39 2.47
CA PHE A 301 -3.04 12.09 3.53
C PHE A 301 -3.98 12.72 4.54
N LEU A 302 -5.03 13.39 4.09
CA LEU A 302 -6.05 13.99 4.95
C LEU A 302 -6.81 12.93 5.75
N ASN A 303 -7.13 11.78 5.16
CA ASN A 303 -7.72 10.65 5.87
C ASN A 303 -6.76 10.08 6.94
N VAL A 304 -5.48 9.88 6.63
CA VAL A 304 -4.49 9.42 7.61
C VAL A 304 -4.31 10.45 8.72
N TRP A 305 -4.33 11.74 8.38
CA TRP A 305 -4.32 12.81 9.39
C TRP A 305 -5.48 12.67 10.36
N ASN A 306 -6.70 12.44 9.87
CA ASN A 306 -7.87 12.24 10.71
C ASN A 306 -7.77 10.95 11.52
N LEU A 307 -7.39 9.81 10.90
CA LEU A 307 -7.16 8.54 11.62
C LEU A 307 -6.16 8.70 12.77
N ALA A 308 -5.12 9.51 12.57
CA ALA A 308 -4.07 9.72 13.55
C ALA A 308 -4.45 10.70 14.67
N ASN A 309 -5.36 11.65 14.43
CA ASN A 309 -5.57 12.79 15.34
C ASN A 309 -7.00 12.93 15.88
N VAL A 310 -8.03 12.36 15.22
CA VAL A 310 -9.42 12.43 15.70
C VAL A 310 -9.60 11.40 16.82
N GLU A 311 -10.26 11.79 17.88
CA GLU A 311 -10.39 10.95 19.09
C GLU A 311 -11.19 9.66 18.81
N SER A 312 -12.29 9.77 18.07
CA SER A 312 -13.17 8.66 17.69
C SER A 312 -13.79 8.86 16.31
N TYR A 313 -14.05 7.77 15.61
CA TYR A 313 -14.69 7.77 14.29
C TYR A 313 -15.42 6.47 14.00
#